data_bffbca4f68cd14a0fff7ce9fe3898dc6
#
_entry.id   bffbca4f68cd14a0fff7ce9fe3898dc6
#
_cell.length_a   1.000
_cell.length_b   1.000
_cell.length_c   1.000
_cell.angle_alpha   90.00
_cell.angle_beta   90.00
_cell.angle_gamma   90.00
#
_symmetry.space_group_name_H-M   'P 1'
#
loop_
_entity.id
_entity.type
_entity.pdbx_description
1 polymer ?
#
loop_
_entity_poly.entity_id
_entity_poly.type
_entity_poly.pdbx_seq_one_letter_code
_entity_poly.pdbx_strand_id
1 'polypeptide(L)'
;MQALVCQPAVAPQLFSAEGVVGVIFLLTVALVLTGAMIAVNSQRLVRAVAGLAICFTGLAGVYYFLLSPFLAMMQLLIYVGAVSIIIAFGIMLATPEEKSSAGSRHRSPLAGPLACSVAALMFAAMTVLAV
;
A
#
# COMPACT_ATOMS: atom_id res chain seq x y z
N MET A 1 29.05 26.89 -24.06
CA MET A 1 29.32 27.29 -22.67
C MET A 1 28.32 26.58 -21.80
N GLN A 2 28.64 25.38 -21.34
CA GLN A 2 27.79 24.58 -20.44
C GLN A 2 28.14 25.01 -19.02
N ALA A 3 27.20 25.68 -18.40
CA ALA A 3 27.29 25.96 -16.98
C ALA A 3 27.17 24.62 -16.22
N LEU A 4 28.29 24.19 -15.65
CA LEU A 4 28.31 23.14 -14.63
C LEU A 4 27.38 23.59 -13.49
N VAL A 5 26.20 23.01 -13.45
CA VAL A 5 25.34 23.07 -12.27
C VAL A 5 26.04 22.26 -11.20
N CYS A 6 26.74 22.97 -10.34
CA CYS A 6 27.27 22.44 -9.11
C CYS A 6 26.08 21.96 -8.27
N GLN A 7 25.84 20.64 -8.26
CA GLN A 7 24.91 20.05 -7.29
C GLN A 7 25.52 20.24 -5.91
N PRO A 8 24.88 20.99 -5.01
CA PRO A 8 25.34 21.01 -3.64
C PRO A 8 25.21 19.61 -3.08
N ALA A 9 26.31 19.08 -2.56
CA ALA A 9 26.34 17.83 -1.83
C ALA A 9 25.17 17.79 -0.85
N VAL A 10 24.31 16.80 -1.01
CA VAL A 10 23.18 16.55 -0.14
C VAL A 10 23.73 16.15 1.23
N ALA A 11 24.05 17.15 2.05
CA ALA A 11 24.21 16.92 3.47
C ALA A 11 22.84 16.51 4.02
N PRO A 12 22.74 15.55 4.95
CA PRO A 12 21.47 15.10 5.53
C PRO A 12 20.91 16.20 6.45
N GLN A 13 20.30 17.18 5.86
CA GLN A 13 19.57 18.22 6.60
C GLN A 13 18.17 17.68 6.88
N LEU A 14 18.07 16.84 7.90
CA LEU A 14 16.80 16.28 8.39
C LEU A 14 15.78 17.36 8.81
N PHE A 15 16.22 18.59 8.98
CA PHE A 15 15.37 19.75 9.30
C PHE A 15 15.19 20.75 8.15
N SER A 16 15.74 20.47 6.99
CA SER A 16 15.44 21.24 5.78
C SER A 16 14.04 20.90 5.28
N ALA A 17 13.38 21.82 4.59
CA ALA A 17 12.06 21.58 3.99
C ALA A 17 12.03 20.29 3.12
N GLU A 18 13.15 19.98 2.45
CA GLU A 18 13.31 18.73 1.69
C GLU A 18 13.35 17.50 2.60
N GLY A 19 13.97 17.58 3.77
CA GLY A 19 14.00 16.49 4.75
C GLY A 19 12.61 16.19 5.32
N VAL A 20 11.82 17.22 5.61
CA VAL A 20 10.43 17.06 6.08
C VAL A 20 9.57 16.40 5.02
N VAL A 21 9.68 16.80 3.77
CA VAL A 21 8.96 16.15 2.64
C VAL A 21 9.37 14.69 2.51
N GLY A 22 10.66 14.37 2.63
CA GLY A 22 11.15 12.99 2.60
C GLY A 22 10.59 12.13 3.75
N VAL A 23 10.50 12.69 4.95
CA VAL A 23 9.92 11.99 6.12
C VAL A 23 8.42 11.73 5.91
N ILE A 24 7.67 12.70 5.41
CA ILE A 24 6.24 12.53 5.13
C ILE A 24 6.05 11.48 4.02
N PHE A 25 6.90 11.46 2.99
CA PHE A 25 6.87 10.44 1.96
C PHE A 25 7.13 9.04 2.54
N LEU A 26 8.13 8.89 3.40
CA LEU A 26 8.39 7.61 4.08
C LEU A 26 7.23 7.17 4.96
N LEU A 27 6.57 8.11 5.65
CA LEU A 27 5.38 7.81 6.43
C LEU A 27 4.22 7.33 5.56
N THR A 28 4.00 7.93 4.40
CA THR A 28 2.95 7.47 3.47
C THR A 28 3.25 6.08 2.93
N VAL A 29 4.50 5.78 2.59
CA VAL A 29 4.91 4.43 2.16
C VAL A 29 4.74 3.42 3.30
N ALA A 30 5.13 3.77 4.52
CA ALA A 30 4.92 2.92 5.70
C ALA A 30 3.43 2.65 5.96
N LEU A 31 2.58 3.66 5.75
CA LEU A 31 1.12 3.51 5.86
C LEU A 31 0.56 2.53 4.82
N VAL A 32 1.04 2.58 3.57
CA VAL A 32 0.67 1.62 2.52
C VAL A 32 1.06 0.20 2.92
N LEU A 33 2.31 0.01 3.36
CA LEU A 33 2.81 -1.30 3.74
C LEU A 33 2.08 -1.87 4.95
N THR A 34 1.84 -1.07 5.98
CA THR A 34 1.09 -1.51 7.18
C THR A 34 -0.36 -1.83 6.84
N GLY A 35 -1.03 -1.02 6.02
CA GLY A 35 -2.38 -1.29 5.54
C GLY A 35 -2.47 -2.59 4.74
N ALA A 36 -1.51 -2.84 3.84
CA ALA A 36 -1.41 -4.06 3.07
C ALA A 36 -1.17 -5.29 3.96
N MET A 37 -0.27 -5.18 4.94
CA MET A 37 -0.01 -6.27 5.90
C MET A 37 -1.23 -6.60 6.75
N ILE A 38 -1.98 -5.60 7.19
CA ILE A 38 -3.23 -5.81 7.93
C ILE A 38 -4.27 -6.50 7.03
N ALA A 39 -4.41 -6.06 5.77
CA ALA A 39 -5.36 -6.63 4.82
C ALA A 39 -5.08 -8.12 4.57
N VAL A 40 -3.81 -8.48 4.33
CA VAL A 40 -3.41 -9.86 4.01
C VAL A 40 -3.43 -10.78 5.23
N ASN A 41 -3.04 -10.27 6.40
CA ASN A 41 -2.93 -11.09 7.61
C ASN A 41 -4.24 -11.19 8.40
N SER A 42 -5.27 -10.45 8.01
CA SER A 42 -6.55 -10.42 8.70
C SER A 42 -7.38 -11.67 8.36
N GLN A 43 -7.78 -12.40 9.39
CA GLN A 43 -8.67 -13.56 9.25
C GLN A 43 -10.15 -13.15 9.19
N ARG A 44 -10.47 -11.93 9.60
CA ARG A 44 -11.84 -11.39 9.54
C ARG A 44 -11.96 -10.49 8.31
N LEU A 45 -12.91 -10.79 7.43
CA LEU A 45 -13.14 -10.07 6.17
C LEU A 45 -13.32 -8.57 6.38
N VAL A 46 -14.09 -8.15 7.38
CA VAL A 46 -14.31 -6.72 7.70
C VAL A 46 -12.99 -6.00 8.03
N ARG A 47 -12.11 -6.66 8.78
CA ARG A 47 -10.80 -6.11 9.14
C ARG A 47 -9.87 -6.04 7.92
N ALA A 48 -9.97 -7.02 7.03
CA ALA A 48 -9.20 -7.03 5.78
C ALA A 48 -9.59 -5.83 4.89
N VAL A 49 -10.90 -5.54 4.75
CA VAL A 49 -11.38 -4.38 3.99
C VAL A 49 -10.95 -3.07 4.62
N ALA A 50 -10.99 -2.96 5.94
CA ALA A 50 -10.48 -1.78 6.64
C ALA A 50 -8.98 -1.56 6.38
N GLY A 51 -8.17 -2.62 6.43
CA GLY A 51 -6.74 -2.57 6.07
C GLY A 51 -6.51 -2.15 4.62
N LEU A 52 -7.35 -2.65 3.70
CA LEU A 52 -7.31 -2.28 2.28
C LEU A 52 -7.64 -0.79 2.05
N ALA A 53 -8.64 -0.27 2.75
CA ALA A 53 -9.00 1.16 2.68
C ALA A 53 -7.84 2.06 3.17
N ILE A 54 -7.16 1.67 4.24
CA ILE A 54 -5.96 2.37 4.74
C ILE A 54 -4.83 2.31 3.70
N CYS A 55 -4.61 1.17 3.07
CA CYS A 55 -3.63 1.00 1.99
C CYS A 55 -3.92 1.95 0.83
N PHE A 56 -5.16 2.03 0.35
CA PHE A 56 -5.55 2.93 -0.74
C PHE A 56 -5.43 4.41 -0.37
N THR A 57 -5.69 4.76 0.88
CA THR A 57 -5.47 6.13 1.38
C THR A 57 -3.98 6.49 1.33
N GLY A 58 -3.11 5.59 1.75
CA GLY A 58 -1.66 5.76 1.63
C GLY A 58 -1.20 5.90 0.17
N LEU A 59 -1.77 5.08 -0.75
CA LEU A 59 -1.47 5.21 -2.18
C LEU A 59 -1.86 6.58 -2.74
N ALA A 60 -2.99 7.14 -2.33
CA ALA A 60 -3.38 8.48 -2.73
C ALA A 60 -2.35 9.53 -2.27
N GLY A 61 -1.78 9.36 -1.07
CA GLY A 61 -0.66 10.19 -0.60
C GLY A 61 0.56 10.08 -1.51
N VAL A 62 0.93 8.89 -1.95
CA VAL A 62 2.05 8.68 -2.88
C VAL A 62 1.78 9.39 -4.21
N TYR A 63 0.58 9.29 -4.78
CA TYR A 63 0.21 10.01 -6.02
C TYR A 63 0.27 11.52 -5.85
N TYR A 64 -0.08 12.03 -4.70
CA TYR A 64 0.06 13.45 -4.39
C TYR A 64 1.51 13.91 -4.44
N PHE A 65 2.45 13.11 -3.91
CA PHE A 65 3.89 13.38 -4.01
C PHE A 65 4.43 13.29 -5.44
N LEU A 66 3.81 12.49 -6.30
CA LEU A 66 4.17 12.42 -7.72
C LEU A 66 3.66 13.60 -8.55
N LEU A 67 3.21 14.70 -7.90
CA LEU A 67 2.65 15.88 -8.54
C LEU A 67 1.42 15.59 -9.42
N SER A 68 0.67 14.56 -9.06
CA SER A 68 -0.56 14.14 -9.75
C SER A 68 -1.77 14.26 -8.81
N PRO A 69 -2.17 15.48 -8.41
CA PRO A 69 -3.25 15.67 -7.43
C PRO A 69 -4.60 15.16 -7.92
N PHE A 70 -4.85 15.23 -9.21
CA PHE A 70 -6.06 14.68 -9.81
C PHE A 70 -6.17 13.15 -9.60
N LEU A 71 -5.07 12.43 -9.81
CA LEU A 71 -5.03 10.99 -9.62
C LEU A 71 -5.21 10.61 -8.14
N ALA A 72 -4.62 11.39 -7.24
CA ALA A 72 -4.80 11.21 -5.80
C ALA A 72 -6.26 11.36 -5.37
N MET A 73 -6.95 12.38 -5.89
CA MET A 73 -8.38 12.59 -5.63
C MET A 73 -9.24 11.47 -6.19
N MET A 74 -8.97 10.99 -7.41
CA MET A 74 -9.67 9.85 -8.01
C MET A 74 -9.44 8.57 -7.21
N GLN A 75 -8.24 8.36 -6.72
CA GLN A 75 -7.91 7.21 -5.85
C GLN A 75 -8.77 7.23 -4.58
N LEU A 76 -8.88 8.36 -3.90
CA LEU A 76 -9.70 8.48 -2.69
C LEU A 76 -11.19 8.30 -3.00
N LEU A 77 -11.69 8.98 -4.03
CA LEU A 77 -13.11 8.97 -4.33
C LEU A 77 -13.60 7.60 -4.81
N ILE A 78 -12.87 6.96 -5.72
CA ILE A 78 -13.29 5.69 -6.33
C ILE A 78 -12.91 4.51 -5.44
N TYR A 79 -11.64 4.39 -5.03
CA TYR A 79 -11.20 3.20 -4.31
C TYR A 79 -11.58 3.21 -2.84
N VAL A 80 -11.36 4.31 -2.13
CA VAL A 80 -11.73 4.41 -0.72
C VAL A 80 -13.24 4.66 -0.58
N GLY A 81 -13.79 5.58 -1.38
CA GLY A 81 -15.21 5.96 -1.31
C GLY A 81 -16.14 4.88 -1.87
N ALA A 82 -16.01 4.53 -3.13
CA ALA A 82 -16.98 3.64 -3.78
C ALA A 82 -16.63 2.15 -3.59
N VAL A 83 -15.43 1.73 -3.97
CA VAL A 83 -15.07 0.30 -4.01
C VAL A 83 -15.00 -0.30 -2.61
N SER A 84 -14.39 0.37 -1.64
CA SER A 84 -14.32 -0.14 -0.26
C SER A 84 -15.69 -0.27 0.38
N ILE A 85 -16.60 0.67 0.10
CA ILE A 85 -17.97 0.62 0.61
C ILE A 85 -18.74 -0.53 -0.03
N ILE A 86 -18.64 -0.71 -1.35
CA ILE A 86 -19.32 -1.81 -2.05
C ILE A 86 -18.82 -3.17 -1.54
N ILE A 87 -17.52 -3.31 -1.32
CA ILE A 87 -16.96 -4.54 -0.75
C ILE A 87 -17.46 -4.76 0.69
N ALA A 88 -17.49 -3.71 1.51
CA ALA A 88 -18.00 -3.80 2.87
C ALA A 88 -19.47 -4.24 2.91
N PHE A 89 -20.32 -3.65 2.06
CA PHE A 89 -21.73 -4.07 1.92
C PHE A 89 -21.85 -5.48 1.37
N GLY A 90 -21.05 -5.83 0.34
CA GLY A 90 -21.03 -7.17 -0.23
C GLY A 90 -20.70 -8.24 0.81
N ILE A 91 -19.72 -7.97 1.66
CA ILE A 91 -19.36 -8.87 2.75
C ILE A 91 -20.48 -8.95 3.79
N MET A 92 -21.09 -7.82 4.17
CA MET A 92 -22.17 -7.80 5.15
C MET A 92 -23.41 -8.55 4.66
N LEU A 93 -23.68 -8.53 3.36
CA LEU A 93 -24.80 -9.26 2.77
C LEU A 93 -24.46 -10.75 2.50
N ALA A 94 -23.18 -11.07 2.25
CA ALA A 94 -22.74 -12.42 1.91
C ALA A 94 -22.48 -13.29 3.14
N THR A 95 -22.46 -12.74 4.37
CA THR A 95 -22.32 -13.51 5.61
C THR A 95 -23.67 -13.91 6.19
N PRO A 96 -24.26 -15.05 5.78
CA PRO A 96 -25.20 -15.77 6.59
C PRO A 96 -24.35 -16.57 7.59
N GLU A 97 -24.37 -16.16 8.86
CA GLU A 97 -23.78 -16.92 9.96
C GLU A 97 -22.35 -17.44 9.69
N GLU A 98 -21.36 -16.63 9.99
CA GLU A 98 -20.06 -17.16 10.33
C GLU A 98 -20.18 -18.06 11.57
N LYS A 99 -20.70 -19.26 11.38
CA LYS A 99 -20.26 -20.37 12.20
C LYS A 99 -18.76 -20.40 12.05
N SER A 100 -18.07 -20.13 13.14
CA SER A 100 -16.65 -20.26 13.40
C SER A 100 -16.03 -21.51 12.76
N SER A 101 -15.99 -21.57 11.48
CA SER A 101 -14.97 -22.35 10.78
C SER A 101 -13.79 -21.39 10.56
N ALA A 102 -13.16 -21.02 11.69
CA ALA A 102 -11.74 -20.96 11.72
C ALA A 102 -11.23 -22.34 11.30
N GLY A 103 -11.53 -22.70 10.05
CA GLY A 103 -10.85 -23.76 9.35
C GLY A 103 -9.39 -23.37 9.50
N SER A 104 -8.68 -24.09 10.35
CA SER A 104 -7.25 -24.04 10.44
C SER A 104 -6.76 -24.07 8.98
N ARG A 105 -6.46 -22.90 8.46
CA ARG A 105 -5.63 -22.80 7.28
C ARG A 105 -4.36 -23.49 7.70
N HIS A 106 -4.31 -24.78 7.42
CA HIS A 106 -3.12 -25.58 7.55
C HIS A 106 -2.09 -24.82 6.72
N ARG A 107 -1.38 -23.89 7.39
CA ARG A 107 -0.20 -23.26 6.83
C ARG A 107 0.74 -24.42 6.59
N SER A 108 0.65 -25.01 5.40
CA SER A 108 1.70 -25.90 4.96
C SER A 108 3.00 -25.11 5.12
N PRO A 109 4.00 -25.65 5.81
CA PRO A 109 5.25 -24.92 6.07
C PRO A 109 5.93 -24.44 4.79
N LEU A 110 5.54 -24.98 3.65
CA LEU A 110 6.01 -24.59 2.31
C LEU A 110 5.25 -23.40 1.68
N ALA A 111 4.04 -23.05 2.15
CA ALA A 111 3.26 -21.96 1.56
C ALA A 111 3.87 -20.57 1.83
N GLY A 112 4.54 -20.40 2.96
CA GLY A 112 5.24 -19.16 3.31
C GLY A 112 6.40 -18.83 2.35
N PRO A 113 7.39 -19.72 2.19
CA PRO A 113 8.51 -19.46 1.29
C PRO A 113 8.10 -19.37 -0.18
N LEU A 114 7.09 -20.15 -0.63
CA LEU A 114 6.57 -20.05 -2.00
C LEU A 114 5.91 -18.70 -2.28
N ALA A 115 5.10 -18.18 -1.37
CA ALA A 115 4.48 -16.86 -1.52
C ALA A 115 5.54 -15.75 -1.55
N CYS A 116 6.56 -15.86 -0.72
CA CYS A 116 7.66 -14.89 -0.68
C CYS A 116 8.50 -14.92 -1.98
N SER A 117 8.76 -16.10 -2.54
CA SER A 117 9.51 -16.24 -3.80
C SER A 117 8.73 -15.70 -4.99
N VAL A 118 7.44 -15.94 -5.08
CA VAL A 118 6.59 -15.38 -6.14
C VAL A 118 6.52 -13.86 -6.04
N ALA A 119 6.36 -13.30 -4.84
CA ALA A 119 6.37 -11.85 -4.62
C ALA A 119 7.73 -11.22 -5.01
N ALA A 120 8.83 -11.87 -4.65
CA ALA A 120 10.18 -11.40 -5.01
C ALA A 120 10.41 -11.44 -6.53
N LEU A 121 9.96 -12.50 -7.22
CA LEU A 121 10.04 -12.62 -8.67
C LEU A 121 9.21 -11.55 -9.39
N MET A 122 7.99 -11.28 -8.92
CA MET A 122 7.14 -10.21 -9.46
C MET A 122 7.79 -8.83 -9.27
N PHE A 123 8.38 -8.60 -8.10
CA PHE A 123 9.07 -7.34 -7.82
C PHE A 123 10.33 -7.17 -8.70
N ALA A 124 11.11 -8.23 -8.85
CA ALA A 124 12.27 -8.24 -9.73
C ALA A 124 11.88 -8.03 -11.20
N ALA A 125 10.82 -8.67 -11.68
CA ALA A 125 10.32 -8.48 -13.04
C ALA A 125 9.89 -7.03 -13.29
N MET A 126 9.18 -6.42 -12.32
CA MET A 126 8.76 -5.01 -12.41
C MET A 126 9.95 -4.06 -12.42
N THR A 127 10.99 -4.32 -11.61
CA THR A 127 12.20 -3.48 -11.61
C THR A 127 12.99 -3.60 -12.90
N VAL A 128 13.10 -4.80 -13.48
CA VAL A 128 13.75 -5.00 -14.77
C VAL A 128 12.99 -4.31 -15.91
N LEU A 129 11.66 -4.31 -15.86
CA LEU A 129 10.85 -3.63 -16.89
C LEU A 129 10.91 -2.09 -16.77
N ALA A 130 11.22 -1.56 -15.58
CA ALA A 130 11.30 -0.12 -15.32
C ALA A 130 12.67 0.50 -15.65
N VAL A 131 13.70 -0.31 -15.87
CA VAL A 131 15.06 0.10 -16.29
C VAL A 131 15.24 0.01 -17.80
#